data_edf9064c971b3508de940e769c99bfb0
#
_entry.id   edf9064c971b3508de940e769c99bfb0
#
_cell.length_a   1.000
_cell.length_b   1.000
_cell.length_c   1.000
_cell.angle_alpha   90.00
_cell.angle_beta   90.00
_cell.angle_gamma   90.00
#
_symmetry.space_group_name_H-M   'P 1'
#
loop_
_entity.id
_entity.type
_entity.pdbx_description
1 polymer ?
#
loop_
_entity_poly.entity_id
_entity_poly.type
_entity_poly.pdbx_seq_one_letter_code
_entity_poly.pdbx_strand_id
1 'polypeptide(L)'
;MSAFPRRRQEPDVPPPEGGGTTFFREHRAGLLAIAVAMAAVVAGWLGWRELADRVRADPDSILQPDAVDVIGIAPWIQADVRSEALRDASLDGGLPLDDPELPRRLARAFAIHPWVREVISVKIRHPAAATVEIRCREPVAMVRVPGGMFAVDATGVLLPSKDFSGGSAAPYPRISGITSSPRGTAGFPWEDPLVEEAAAVAAVIGPEWEALGLTDCRPVAAGGQTSWELADDDGLVIRFGSAPGSERAGEPTVAMKLARLRNLAEEGLQGTVDLTEPVDDQDPAAIPAGAP
;
A
#
# COMPACT_ATOMS: atom_id res chain seq x y z
N MET A 1 9.80 -110.42 -50.93
CA MET A 1 9.87 -109.16 -51.61
C MET A 1 9.30 -108.12 -50.64
N SER A 2 10.15 -107.38 -49.93
CA SER A 2 9.70 -106.43 -48.92
C SER A 2 10.62 -105.23 -49.09
N ALA A 3 10.06 -104.09 -49.50
CA ALA A 3 10.81 -102.83 -49.74
C ALA A 3 10.80 -102.04 -48.42
N PHE A 4 11.96 -101.65 -47.87
CA PHE A 4 12.13 -100.74 -46.76
C PHE A 4 12.03 -99.25 -47.31
N PRO A 5 11.28 -98.40 -46.60
CA PRO A 5 11.28 -96.99 -46.97
C PRO A 5 12.54 -96.28 -46.42
N ARG A 6 13.13 -95.37 -47.26
CA ARG A 6 14.27 -94.51 -46.93
C ARG A 6 13.84 -93.47 -45.92
N ARG A 7 14.60 -93.37 -44.83
CA ARG A 7 14.52 -92.25 -43.86
C ARG A 7 14.98 -90.94 -44.54
N ARG A 8 14.16 -89.95 -44.51
CA ARG A 8 14.54 -88.57 -44.87
C ARG A 8 15.44 -88.02 -43.78
N GLN A 9 16.58 -87.47 -44.15
CA GLN A 9 17.42 -86.66 -43.31
C GLN A 9 16.79 -85.29 -43.15
N GLU A 10 16.52 -84.88 -41.89
CA GLU A 10 16.17 -83.51 -41.52
C GLU A 10 17.42 -82.61 -41.75
N PRO A 11 17.21 -81.36 -42.25
CA PRO A 11 18.32 -80.41 -42.37
C PRO A 11 18.71 -79.93 -40.98
N ASP A 12 20.01 -79.98 -40.77
CA ASP A 12 20.69 -79.47 -39.56
C ASP A 12 20.51 -77.91 -39.51
N VAL A 13 19.72 -77.43 -38.56
CA VAL A 13 19.53 -75.96 -38.34
C VAL A 13 20.61 -75.56 -37.36
N PRO A 14 21.54 -74.69 -37.77
CA PRO A 14 22.57 -74.18 -36.85
C PRO A 14 21.91 -73.38 -35.71
N PRO A 15 22.41 -73.44 -34.45
CA PRO A 15 21.89 -72.70 -33.32
C PRO A 15 22.04 -71.17 -33.58
N PRO A 16 21.07 -70.34 -33.09
CA PRO A 16 21.14 -68.89 -33.27
C PRO A 16 22.41 -68.36 -32.57
N GLU A 17 23.29 -67.78 -33.38
CA GLU A 17 24.49 -67.10 -32.88
C GLU A 17 24.02 -65.98 -31.92
N GLY A 18 24.53 -66.00 -30.68
CA GLY A 18 24.24 -65.02 -29.63
C GLY A 18 24.77 -63.64 -29.98
N GLY A 19 23.95 -62.89 -30.74
CA GLY A 19 24.28 -61.51 -31.22
C GLY A 19 24.38 -60.44 -30.14
N GLY A 20 24.21 -60.78 -28.84
CA GLY A 20 24.28 -59.82 -27.74
C GLY A 20 25.70 -59.49 -27.25
N THR A 21 26.61 -60.42 -27.36
CA THR A 21 27.98 -60.24 -26.78
C THR A 21 28.94 -59.53 -27.73
N THR A 22 28.71 -59.61 -29.01
CA THR A 22 29.52 -58.87 -30.04
C THR A 22 29.20 -57.39 -30.07
N PHE A 23 27.90 -57.02 -29.92
CA PHE A 23 27.47 -55.63 -29.91
C PHE A 23 28.10 -54.86 -28.73
N PHE A 24 28.12 -55.41 -27.52
CA PHE A 24 28.75 -54.78 -26.35
C PHE A 24 30.28 -54.68 -26.48
N ARG A 25 30.93 -55.59 -27.23
CA ARG A 25 32.38 -55.60 -27.40
C ARG A 25 32.84 -54.57 -28.44
N GLU A 26 32.08 -54.32 -29.50
CA GLU A 26 32.37 -53.33 -30.52
C GLU A 26 32.06 -51.89 -30.05
N HIS A 27 31.02 -51.70 -29.20
CA HIS A 27 30.59 -50.39 -28.75
C HIS A 27 31.04 -50.01 -27.34
N ARG A 28 31.86 -50.85 -26.68
CA ARG A 28 32.31 -50.65 -25.29
C ARG A 28 32.95 -49.29 -25.04
N ALA A 29 33.71 -48.75 -26.01
CA ALA A 29 34.31 -47.43 -25.89
C ALA A 29 33.26 -46.31 -25.92
N GLY A 30 32.23 -46.42 -26.76
CA GLY A 30 31.12 -45.49 -26.83
C GLY A 30 30.25 -45.54 -25.55
N LEU A 31 29.96 -46.75 -25.04
CA LEU A 31 29.21 -46.93 -23.80
C LEU A 31 29.97 -46.39 -22.59
N LEU A 32 31.28 -46.59 -22.53
CA LEU A 32 32.13 -45.97 -21.51
C LEU A 32 32.14 -44.45 -21.58
N ALA A 33 32.25 -43.90 -22.78
CA ALA A 33 32.19 -42.46 -22.96
C ALA A 33 30.84 -41.85 -22.48
N ILE A 34 29.72 -42.50 -22.80
CA ILE A 34 28.39 -42.11 -22.32
C ILE A 34 28.29 -42.24 -20.78
N ALA A 35 28.80 -43.33 -20.23
CA ALA A 35 28.78 -43.51 -18.77
C ALA A 35 29.62 -42.44 -18.04
N VAL A 36 30.81 -42.11 -18.59
CA VAL A 36 31.66 -41.04 -18.04
C VAL A 36 30.98 -39.68 -18.17
N ALA A 37 30.34 -39.39 -19.30
CA ALA A 37 29.61 -38.15 -19.52
C ALA A 37 28.41 -38.03 -18.54
N MET A 38 27.65 -39.11 -18.36
CA MET A 38 26.57 -39.14 -17.37
C MET A 38 27.09 -38.99 -15.92
N ALA A 39 28.18 -39.66 -15.58
CA ALA A 39 28.79 -39.51 -14.26
C ALA A 39 29.27 -38.06 -14.02
N ALA A 40 29.85 -37.42 -15.04
CA ALA A 40 30.23 -36.00 -14.96
C ALA A 40 29.03 -35.07 -14.77
N VAL A 41 27.93 -35.32 -15.48
CA VAL A 41 26.67 -34.54 -15.32
C VAL A 41 26.11 -34.72 -13.94
N VAL A 42 26.03 -35.98 -13.42
CA VAL A 42 25.56 -36.27 -12.09
C VAL A 42 26.46 -35.66 -11.02
N ALA A 43 27.76 -35.75 -11.16
CA ALA A 43 28.73 -35.16 -10.25
C ALA A 43 28.63 -33.60 -10.26
N GLY A 44 28.46 -33.01 -11.43
CA GLY A 44 28.22 -31.58 -11.60
C GLY A 44 26.92 -31.13 -10.95
N TRP A 45 25.84 -31.93 -11.12
CA TRP A 45 24.54 -31.64 -10.49
C TRP A 45 24.58 -31.79 -8.95
N LEU A 46 25.25 -32.82 -8.43
CA LEU A 46 25.44 -32.97 -6.99
C LEU A 46 26.31 -31.87 -6.39
N GLY A 47 27.42 -31.52 -7.09
CA GLY A 47 28.28 -30.41 -6.67
C GLY A 47 27.55 -29.06 -6.68
N TRP A 48 26.69 -28.85 -7.69
CA TRP A 48 25.85 -27.65 -7.76
C TRP A 48 24.84 -27.58 -6.60
N ARG A 49 24.19 -28.69 -6.23
CA ARG A 49 23.28 -28.73 -5.09
C ARG A 49 23.97 -28.38 -3.78
N GLU A 50 25.12 -28.96 -3.50
CA GLU A 50 25.93 -28.65 -2.30
C GLU A 50 26.36 -27.17 -2.28
N LEU A 51 26.77 -26.63 -3.41
CA LEU A 51 27.15 -25.21 -3.52
C LEU A 51 25.94 -24.30 -3.37
N ALA A 52 24.81 -24.62 -3.99
CA ALA A 52 23.57 -23.87 -3.88
C ALA A 52 23.06 -23.81 -2.44
N ASP A 53 23.13 -24.94 -1.69
CA ASP A 53 22.72 -25.00 -0.30
C ASP A 53 23.65 -24.16 0.60
N ARG A 54 24.94 -24.11 0.32
CA ARG A 54 25.88 -23.22 1.03
C ARG A 54 25.62 -21.74 0.74
N VAL A 55 25.35 -21.39 -0.51
CA VAL A 55 25.00 -20.00 -0.89
C VAL A 55 23.69 -19.55 -0.27
N ARG A 56 22.69 -20.46 -0.17
CA ARG A 56 21.42 -20.16 0.49
C ARG A 56 21.55 -20.01 2.00
N ALA A 57 22.48 -20.72 2.62
CA ALA A 57 22.77 -20.63 4.05
C ALA A 57 23.68 -19.44 4.41
N ASP A 58 24.18 -18.70 3.42
CA ASP A 58 25.03 -17.53 3.64
C ASP A 58 24.19 -16.42 4.30
N PRO A 59 24.61 -15.86 5.45
CA PRO A 59 23.94 -14.72 6.09
C PRO A 59 23.71 -13.53 5.13
N ASP A 60 24.61 -13.33 4.16
CA ASP A 60 24.53 -12.29 3.14
C ASP A 60 23.40 -12.55 2.11
N SER A 61 22.81 -13.75 2.11
CA SER A 61 21.69 -14.16 1.25
C SER A 61 20.34 -14.20 1.97
N ILE A 62 20.31 -13.88 3.29
CA ILE A 62 19.10 -13.91 4.10
C ILE A 62 18.80 -12.50 4.61
N LEU A 63 17.76 -11.87 4.06
CA LEU A 63 17.29 -10.57 4.50
C LEU A 63 16.71 -10.67 5.92
N GLN A 64 17.32 -9.95 6.85
CA GLN A 64 16.81 -9.78 8.21
C GLN A 64 15.85 -8.60 8.30
N PRO A 65 14.89 -8.58 9.24
CA PRO A 65 13.93 -7.48 9.40
C PRO A 65 14.59 -6.10 9.63
N ASP A 66 15.72 -6.08 10.32
CA ASP A 66 16.49 -4.86 10.61
C ASP A 66 17.26 -4.33 9.38
N ALA A 67 17.49 -5.18 8.38
CA ALA A 67 18.07 -4.81 7.09
C ALA A 67 17.03 -4.28 6.06
N VAL A 68 15.79 -4.08 6.49
CA VAL A 68 14.73 -3.45 5.69
C VAL A 68 14.65 -1.96 6.04
N ASP A 69 15.15 -1.10 5.16
CA ASP A 69 15.02 0.35 5.28
C ASP A 69 13.67 0.82 4.74
N VAL A 70 13.00 1.71 5.48
CA VAL A 70 11.73 2.30 5.05
C VAL A 70 11.92 3.80 4.83
N ILE A 71 11.65 4.25 3.60
CA ILE A 71 11.75 5.65 3.20
C ILE A 71 10.35 6.24 3.04
N GLY A 72 10.14 7.48 3.51
CA GLY A 72 8.88 8.21 3.38
C GLY A 72 7.99 8.12 4.62
N ILE A 73 8.52 7.67 5.76
CA ILE A 73 7.81 7.74 7.05
C ILE A 73 7.64 9.22 7.43
N ALA A 74 6.42 9.62 7.70
CA ALA A 74 6.09 10.99 8.06
C ALA A 74 6.35 11.29 9.55
N PRO A 75 6.68 12.56 9.91
CA PRO A 75 7.10 12.92 11.28
C PRO A 75 6.00 12.81 12.34
N TRP A 76 4.73 12.79 11.94
CA TRP A 76 3.59 12.61 12.87
C TRP A 76 3.36 11.15 13.28
N ILE A 77 4.04 10.19 12.64
CA ILE A 77 3.90 8.77 12.92
C ILE A 77 4.88 8.38 14.02
N GLN A 78 4.38 7.90 15.15
CA GLN A 78 5.18 7.43 16.28
C GLN A 78 5.36 5.90 16.27
N ALA A 79 4.53 5.20 15.47
CA ALA A 79 4.59 3.76 15.33
C ALA A 79 5.87 3.29 14.60
N ASP A 80 6.40 2.13 14.97
CA ASP A 80 7.43 1.45 14.18
C ASP A 80 6.79 0.72 12.99
N VAL A 81 6.54 1.49 11.92
CA VAL A 81 5.88 1.02 10.69
C VAL A 81 6.59 -0.21 10.11
N ARG A 82 7.93 -0.26 10.16
CA ARG A 82 8.71 -1.39 9.67
C ARG A 82 8.39 -2.67 10.45
N SER A 83 8.60 -2.61 11.76
CA SER A 83 8.44 -3.79 12.61
C SER A 83 6.97 -4.25 12.67
N GLU A 84 6.01 -3.31 12.66
CA GLU A 84 4.59 -3.63 12.64
C GLU A 84 4.20 -4.30 11.32
N ALA A 85 4.55 -3.72 10.17
CA ALA A 85 4.21 -4.28 8.85
C ALA A 85 4.81 -5.67 8.62
N LEU A 86 6.07 -5.88 9.00
CA LEU A 86 6.73 -7.18 8.83
C LEU A 86 6.13 -8.25 9.76
N ARG A 87 5.82 -7.89 11.01
CA ARG A 87 5.20 -8.80 11.99
C ARG A 87 3.79 -9.21 11.57
N ASP A 88 2.96 -8.25 11.20
CA ASP A 88 1.56 -8.49 10.81
C ASP A 88 1.46 -9.36 9.56
N ALA A 89 2.47 -9.28 8.68
CA ALA A 89 2.58 -10.13 7.50
C ALA A 89 3.35 -11.46 7.75
N SER A 90 3.80 -11.71 9.00
CA SER A 90 4.66 -12.88 9.34
C SER A 90 5.93 -12.93 8.49
N LEU A 91 6.55 -11.76 8.28
CA LEU A 91 7.81 -11.56 7.56
C LEU A 91 8.96 -11.14 8.50
N ASP A 92 8.78 -11.31 9.80
CA ASP A 92 9.74 -10.97 10.85
C ASP A 92 10.84 -12.04 11.05
N GLY A 93 10.82 -13.11 10.27
CA GLY A 93 11.90 -14.08 10.14
C GLY A 93 12.86 -13.74 9.00
N GLY A 94 13.99 -14.44 8.93
CA GLY A 94 14.92 -14.31 7.81
C GLY A 94 14.26 -14.70 6.47
N LEU A 95 14.38 -13.84 5.46
CA LEU A 95 13.77 -14.02 4.14
C LEU A 95 14.86 -14.27 3.09
N PRO A 96 14.81 -15.38 2.34
CA PRO A 96 15.79 -15.66 1.29
C PRO A 96 15.74 -14.63 0.17
N LEU A 97 16.89 -14.11 -0.26
CA LEU A 97 16.99 -13.15 -1.37
C LEU A 97 16.69 -13.77 -2.74
N ASP A 98 16.81 -15.09 -2.86
CA ASP A 98 16.52 -15.84 -4.08
C ASP A 98 15.01 -16.11 -4.29
N ASP A 99 14.15 -15.68 -3.36
CA ASP A 99 12.69 -15.71 -3.52
C ASP A 99 12.26 -14.64 -4.53
N PRO A 100 11.81 -15.01 -5.74
CA PRO A 100 11.37 -14.02 -6.75
C PRO A 100 10.11 -13.25 -6.33
N GLU A 101 9.35 -13.75 -5.36
CA GLU A 101 8.17 -13.10 -4.83
C GLU A 101 8.48 -12.16 -3.64
N LEU A 102 9.71 -12.15 -3.13
CA LEU A 102 10.10 -11.34 -1.98
C LEU A 102 9.72 -9.86 -2.13
N PRO A 103 9.99 -9.16 -3.27
CA PRO A 103 9.60 -7.76 -3.43
C PRO A 103 8.07 -7.57 -3.32
N ARG A 104 7.29 -8.48 -3.89
CA ARG A 104 5.82 -8.42 -3.83
C ARG A 104 5.29 -8.70 -2.44
N ARG A 105 5.90 -9.64 -1.72
CA ARG A 105 5.53 -9.96 -0.33
C ARG A 105 5.78 -8.78 0.58
N LEU A 106 6.95 -8.13 0.46
CA LEU A 106 7.26 -6.89 1.17
C LEU A 106 6.29 -5.77 0.80
N ALA A 107 6.04 -5.54 -0.49
CA ALA A 107 5.09 -4.52 -0.92
C ALA A 107 3.68 -4.73 -0.32
N ARG A 108 3.18 -5.96 -0.29
CA ARG A 108 1.88 -6.28 0.33
C ARG A 108 1.89 -6.07 1.83
N ALA A 109 2.97 -6.47 2.51
CA ALA A 109 3.11 -6.27 3.96
C ALA A 109 2.97 -4.80 4.35
N PHE A 110 3.66 -3.91 3.62
CA PHE A 110 3.55 -2.48 3.87
C PHE A 110 2.23 -1.87 3.39
N ALA A 111 1.66 -2.35 2.28
CA ALA A 111 0.41 -1.82 1.74
C ALA A 111 -0.81 -2.00 2.66
N ILE A 112 -0.81 -3.01 3.53
CA ILE A 112 -1.90 -3.24 4.51
C ILE A 112 -1.70 -2.47 5.81
N HIS A 113 -0.54 -1.85 6.02
CA HIS A 113 -0.27 -1.08 7.24
C HIS A 113 -1.14 0.19 7.28
N PRO A 114 -1.82 0.51 8.40
CA PRO A 114 -2.80 1.62 8.47
C PRO A 114 -2.26 2.98 8.06
N TRP A 115 -0.98 3.26 8.32
CA TRP A 115 -0.33 4.50 7.93
C TRP A 115 0.10 4.58 6.47
N VAL A 116 0.11 3.46 5.76
CA VAL A 116 0.59 3.45 4.37
C VAL A 116 -0.56 3.71 3.43
N ARG A 117 -0.45 4.78 2.65
CA ARG A 117 -1.39 5.09 1.57
C ARG A 117 -1.05 4.29 0.31
N GLU A 118 0.24 4.22 -0.01
CA GLU A 118 0.74 3.45 -1.15
C GLU A 118 2.21 3.06 -0.95
N VAL A 119 2.61 1.97 -1.57
CA VAL A 119 4.01 1.55 -1.69
C VAL A 119 4.50 1.96 -3.07
N ILE A 120 5.47 2.88 -3.11
CA ILE A 120 6.01 3.46 -4.34
C ILE A 120 6.97 2.47 -5.00
N SER A 121 7.92 1.92 -4.23
CA SER A 121 8.90 0.99 -4.74
C SER A 121 9.44 0.04 -3.67
N VAL A 122 9.87 -1.16 -4.09
CA VAL A 122 10.63 -2.09 -3.26
C VAL A 122 11.89 -2.49 -4.03
N LYS A 123 13.05 -2.25 -3.45
CA LYS A 123 14.36 -2.54 -4.02
C LYS A 123 15.12 -3.52 -3.14
N ILE A 124 15.48 -4.65 -3.68
CA ILE A 124 16.33 -5.65 -3.00
C ILE A 124 17.77 -5.43 -3.45
N ARG A 125 18.71 -5.54 -2.54
CA ARG A 125 20.15 -5.39 -2.78
C ARG A 125 20.92 -6.52 -2.12
N HIS A 126 22.10 -6.80 -2.66
CA HIS A 126 23.09 -7.66 -2.05
C HIS A 126 24.25 -6.80 -1.49
N PRO A 127 24.81 -7.09 -0.32
CA PRO A 127 24.40 -8.13 0.64
C PRO A 127 22.99 -7.88 1.16
N ALA A 128 22.37 -8.86 1.80
CA ALA A 128 20.95 -8.91 2.14
C ALA A 128 20.40 -7.62 2.75
N ALA A 129 19.85 -6.75 1.90
CA ALA A 129 19.23 -5.49 2.27
C ALA A 129 18.02 -5.21 1.37
N ALA A 130 17.01 -4.56 1.91
CA ALA A 130 15.86 -4.08 1.15
C ALA A 130 15.58 -2.62 1.47
N THR A 131 15.08 -1.89 0.48
CA THR A 131 14.56 -0.54 0.67
C THR A 131 13.12 -0.51 0.19
N VAL A 132 12.21 -0.12 1.07
CA VAL A 132 10.79 0.05 0.78
C VAL A 132 10.48 1.54 0.84
N GLU A 133 10.06 2.10 -0.28
CA GLU A 133 9.65 3.49 -0.39
C GLU A 133 8.13 3.56 -0.32
N ILE A 134 7.62 4.30 0.67
CA ILE A 134 6.19 4.43 0.93
C ILE A 134 5.75 5.89 0.89
N ARG A 135 4.46 6.09 0.64
CA ARG A 135 3.76 7.34 0.92
C ARG A 135 2.78 7.11 2.06
N CYS A 136 2.93 7.89 3.11
CA CYS A 136 2.06 7.79 4.28
C CYS A 136 0.73 8.53 4.06
N ARG A 137 -0.29 8.15 4.82
CA ARG A 137 -1.52 8.90 4.98
C ARG A 137 -1.25 10.14 5.83
N GLU A 138 -1.90 11.23 5.48
CA GLU A 138 -1.81 12.49 6.18
C GLU A 138 -3.09 12.72 6.99
N PRO A 139 -3.01 12.93 8.30
CA PRO A 139 -4.18 13.27 9.10
C PRO A 139 -4.66 14.69 8.75
N VAL A 140 -5.94 14.83 8.49
CA VAL A 140 -6.55 16.15 8.15
C VAL A 140 -7.58 16.60 9.16
N ALA A 141 -8.16 15.68 9.93
CA ALA A 141 -9.19 16.01 10.91
C ALA A 141 -9.31 15.00 12.03
N MET A 142 -9.92 15.45 13.13
CA MET A 142 -10.36 14.66 14.28
C MET A 142 -11.87 14.61 14.33
N VAL A 143 -12.46 13.44 14.06
CA VAL A 143 -13.91 13.20 14.11
C VAL A 143 -14.33 12.86 15.53
N ARG A 144 -15.23 13.66 16.10
CA ARG A 144 -15.80 13.45 17.43
C ARG A 144 -17.10 12.66 17.32
N VAL A 145 -17.15 11.52 17.98
CA VAL A 145 -18.34 10.66 18.11
C VAL A 145 -18.53 10.21 19.55
N PRO A 146 -19.68 9.63 19.93
CA PRO A 146 -19.91 9.18 21.32
C PRO A 146 -18.85 8.23 21.88
N GLY A 147 -18.15 7.48 21.01
CA GLY A 147 -17.07 6.55 21.38
C GLY A 147 -15.70 7.18 21.56
N GLY A 148 -15.52 8.48 21.25
CA GLY A 148 -14.24 9.17 21.37
C GLY A 148 -13.93 10.09 20.21
N MET A 149 -12.63 10.35 20.01
CA MET A 149 -12.12 11.18 18.93
C MET A 149 -11.21 10.33 18.05
N PHE A 150 -11.42 10.38 16.74
CA PHE A 150 -10.72 9.54 15.77
C PHE A 150 -10.13 10.38 14.64
N ALA A 151 -8.87 10.14 14.32
CA ALA A 151 -8.21 10.81 13.22
C ALA A 151 -8.60 10.19 11.87
N VAL A 152 -8.76 11.03 10.85
CA VAL A 152 -9.02 10.60 9.47
C VAL A 152 -8.09 11.32 8.48
N ASP A 153 -7.80 10.66 7.36
CA ASP A 153 -7.15 11.29 6.21
C ASP A 153 -8.18 12.02 5.30
N ALA A 154 -7.70 12.72 4.27
CA ALA A 154 -8.53 13.49 3.34
C ALA A 154 -9.59 12.67 2.56
N THR A 155 -9.51 11.34 2.61
CA THR A 155 -10.47 10.42 1.98
C THR A 155 -11.41 9.74 2.99
N GLY A 156 -11.40 10.17 4.27
CA GLY A 156 -12.21 9.59 5.32
C GLY A 156 -11.72 8.22 5.81
N VAL A 157 -10.48 7.89 5.56
CA VAL A 157 -9.87 6.66 6.09
C VAL A 157 -9.46 6.87 7.53
N LEU A 158 -9.87 5.93 8.40
CA LEU A 158 -9.55 5.92 9.82
C LEU A 158 -8.05 5.71 10.05
N LEU A 159 -7.44 6.56 10.88
CA LEU A 159 -6.03 6.49 11.24
C LEU A 159 -5.82 5.92 12.66
N PRO A 160 -4.64 5.37 12.98
CA PRO A 160 -4.36 4.81 14.30
C PRO A 160 -4.43 5.85 15.41
N SER A 161 -5.41 5.71 16.31
CA SER A 161 -5.65 6.66 17.42
C SER A 161 -4.49 6.73 18.42
N LYS A 162 -3.67 5.68 18.53
CA LYS A 162 -2.53 5.61 19.45
C LYS A 162 -1.50 6.71 19.23
N ASP A 163 -1.39 7.20 17.99
CA ASP A 163 -0.41 8.21 17.61
C ASP A 163 -0.89 9.65 17.89
N PHE A 164 -2.16 9.81 18.33
CA PHE A 164 -2.79 11.12 18.66
C PHE A 164 -3.00 11.30 20.15
N SER A 165 -1.97 11.09 20.96
CA SER A 165 -2.00 11.27 22.41
C SER A 165 -1.22 12.52 22.83
N GLY A 166 -1.48 13.01 24.07
CA GLY A 166 -0.67 14.07 24.67
C GLY A 166 -0.75 15.44 23.98
N GLY A 167 -1.85 15.74 23.28
CA GLY A 167 -2.05 17.04 22.65
C GLY A 167 -1.71 17.06 21.15
N SER A 168 -1.18 15.98 20.57
CA SER A 168 -0.86 15.90 19.15
C SER A 168 -2.09 15.98 18.23
N ALA A 169 -3.29 15.82 18.77
CA ALA A 169 -4.56 16.00 18.06
C ALA A 169 -5.00 17.48 17.95
N ALA A 170 -4.43 18.38 18.76
CA ALA A 170 -4.88 19.76 18.88
C ALA A 170 -4.78 20.59 17.58
N PRO A 171 -3.74 20.44 16.74
CA PRO A 171 -3.60 21.22 15.51
C PRO A 171 -4.63 20.91 14.42
N TYR A 172 -5.32 19.76 14.52
CA TYR A 172 -6.21 19.30 13.45
C TYR A 172 -7.64 19.83 13.62
N PRO A 173 -8.32 20.16 12.51
CA PRO A 173 -9.75 20.45 12.47
C PRO A 173 -10.56 19.41 13.22
N ARG A 174 -11.47 19.86 14.09
CA ARG A 174 -12.42 18.98 14.77
C ARG A 174 -13.72 18.92 14.00
N ILE A 175 -14.20 17.72 13.77
CA ILE A 175 -15.48 17.46 13.12
C ILE A 175 -16.45 16.98 14.18
N SER A 176 -17.57 17.68 14.32
CA SER A 176 -18.69 17.31 15.20
C SER A 176 -19.97 17.02 14.42
N GLY A 177 -21.01 16.56 15.10
CA GLY A 177 -22.31 16.26 14.48
C GLY A 177 -22.36 14.94 13.71
N ILE A 178 -21.28 14.16 13.71
CA ILE A 178 -21.27 12.79 13.18
C ILE A 178 -21.84 11.84 14.25
N THR A 179 -22.82 11.03 13.85
CA THR A 179 -23.47 10.06 14.76
C THR A 179 -23.04 8.62 14.51
N SER A 180 -22.45 8.34 13.34
CA SER A 180 -21.92 7.04 13.02
C SER A 180 -20.61 6.78 13.75
N SER A 181 -20.31 5.51 13.99
CA SER A 181 -18.98 5.08 14.47
C SER A 181 -18.26 4.34 13.35
N PRO A 182 -16.90 4.36 13.32
CA PRO A 182 -16.16 3.61 12.31
C PRO A 182 -16.50 2.13 12.39
N ARG A 183 -16.75 1.50 11.25
CA ARG A 183 -17.08 0.07 11.17
C ARG A 183 -15.85 -0.82 11.07
N GLY A 184 -14.75 -0.26 10.54
CA GLY A 184 -13.49 -0.96 10.34
C GLY A 184 -12.43 -0.63 11.40
N THR A 185 -11.26 -1.25 11.21
CA THR A 185 -10.04 -0.92 11.94
C THR A 185 -9.31 0.23 11.25
N ALA A 186 -8.29 0.80 11.89
CA ALA A 186 -7.42 1.78 11.27
C ALA A 186 -6.86 1.27 9.92
N GLY A 187 -6.75 2.16 8.94
CA GLY A 187 -6.36 1.85 7.56
C GLY A 187 -7.54 1.62 6.59
N PHE A 188 -8.78 1.52 7.12
CA PHE A 188 -9.98 1.32 6.31
C PHE A 188 -10.88 2.56 6.28
N PRO A 189 -11.71 2.76 5.23
CA PRO A 189 -12.68 3.84 5.18
C PRO A 189 -13.65 3.80 6.37
N TRP A 190 -14.12 4.98 6.79
CA TRP A 190 -15.16 5.08 7.83
C TRP A 190 -16.51 4.49 7.41
N GLU A 191 -16.78 4.48 6.10
CA GLU A 191 -18.02 4.05 5.48
C GLU A 191 -19.22 4.93 5.84
N ASP A 192 -18.98 6.24 6.00
CA ASP A 192 -20.01 7.26 6.14
C ASP A 192 -19.70 8.44 5.21
N PRO A 193 -20.57 8.75 4.23
CA PRO A 193 -20.36 9.87 3.32
C PRO A 193 -20.18 11.22 4.01
N LEU A 194 -20.81 11.43 5.17
CA LEU A 194 -20.60 12.66 5.94
C LEU A 194 -19.18 12.80 6.45
N VAL A 195 -18.52 11.70 6.80
CA VAL A 195 -17.11 11.73 7.23
C VAL A 195 -16.19 11.98 6.04
N GLU A 196 -16.48 11.42 4.86
CA GLU A 196 -15.72 11.67 3.64
C GLU A 196 -15.83 13.13 3.22
N GLU A 197 -17.04 13.71 3.21
CA GLU A 197 -17.27 15.12 2.93
C GLU A 197 -16.57 16.04 3.95
N ALA A 198 -16.71 15.75 5.25
CA ALA A 198 -16.06 16.49 6.32
C ALA A 198 -14.55 16.48 6.21
N ALA A 199 -13.97 15.32 5.91
CA ALA A 199 -12.54 15.16 5.71
C ALA A 199 -12.05 15.99 4.50
N ALA A 200 -12.83 16.03 3.42
CA ALA A 200 -12.53 16.85 2.25
C ALA A 200 -12.58 18.36 2.59
N VAL A 201 -13.56 18.81 3.38
CA VAL A 201 -13.62 20.20 3.87
C VAL A 201 -12.43 20.50 4.77
N ALA A 202 -12.14 19.62 5.74
CA ALA A 202 -11.02 19.78 6.65
C ALA A 202 -9.67 19.82 5.94
N ALA A 203 -9.49 19.03 4.88
CA ALA A 203 -8.26 19.01 4.10
C ALA A 203 -7.99 20.37 3.42
N VAL A 204 -9.01 21.07 2.95
CA VAL A 204 -8.86 22.35 2.28
C VAL A 204 -8.78 23.54 3.24
N ILE A 205 -9.41 23.44 4.42
CA ILE A 205 -9.41 24.51 5.42
C ILE A 205 -8.28 24.36 6.45
N GLY A 206 -7.71 23.17 6.55
CA GLY A 206 -6.68 22.85 7.55
C GLY A 206 -5.51 23.83 7.61
N PRO A 207 -4.96 24.30 6.48
CA PRO A 207 -3.90 25.31 6.48
C PRO A 207 -4.29 26.65 7.14
N GLU A 208 -5.56 27.02 7.11
CA GLU A 208 -6.08 28.28 7.68
C GLU A 208 -6.68 28.08 9.08
N TRP A 209 -6.81 26.82 9.53
CA TRP A 209 -7.58 26.46 10.74
C TRP A 209 -7.11 27.18 12.00
N GLU A 210 -5.81 27.10 12.27
CA GLU A 210 -5.20 27.71 13.45
C GLU A 210 -5.20 29.25 13.34
N ALA A 211 -4.87 29.78 12.14
CA ALA A 211 -4.81 31.22 11.91
C ALA A 211 -6.18 31.89 12.08
N LEU A 212 -7.27 31.18 11.78
CA LEU A 212 -8.65 31.65 11.94
C LEU A 212 -9.22 31.38 13.33
N GLY A 213 -8.50 30.70 14.22
CA GLY A 213 -8.96 30.33 15.55
C GLY A 213 -10.14 29.34 15.55
N LEU A 214 -10.34 28.60 14.46
CA LEU A 214 -11.45 27.68 14.32
C LEU A 214 -11.35 26.50 15.30
N THR A 215 -12.48 26.10 15.85
CA THR A 215 -12.54 25.01 16.84
C THR A 215 -13.46 23.85 16.44
N ASP A 216 -14.40 24.09 15.51
CA ASP A 216 -15.40 23.07 15.13
C ASP A 216 -15.80 23.17 13.65
N CYS A 217 -16.00 22.01 13.02
CA CYS A 217 -16.58 21.85 11.69
C CYS A 217 -17.76 20.89 11.80
N ARG A 218 -18.94 21.31 11.35
CA ARG A 218 -20.18 20.53 11.52
C ARG A 218 -21.07 20.53 10.30
N PRO A 219 -21.79 19.44 10.03
CA PRO A 219 -22.81 19.41 9.00
C PRO A 219 -24.08 20.11 9.47
N VAL A 220 -24.70 20.88 8.57
CA VAL A 220 -26.03 21.45 8.75
C VAL A 220 -26.90 21.12 7.55
N ALA A 221 -28.18 20.89 7.80
CA ALA A 221 -29.14 20.64 6.71
C ALA A 221 -29.53 21.97 6.05
N ALA A 222 -29.28 22.10 4.75
CA ALA A 222 -29.67 23.28 3.98
C ALA A 222 -30.31 22.85 2.66
N GLY A 223 -31.61 23.14 2.49
CA GLY A 223 -32.31 22.81 1.26
C GLY A 223 -32.38 21.32 0.90
N GLY A 224 -32.38 20.43 1.91
CA GLY A 224 -32.41 18.97 1.70
C GLY A 224 -31.05 18.34 1.37
N GLN A 225 -29.97 19.10 1.44
CA GLN A 225 -28.60 18.64 1.26
C GLN A 225 -27.74 19.02 2.47
N THR A 226 -26.58 18.40 2.59
CA THR A 226 -25.58 18.76 3.58
C THR A 226 -24.89 20.06 3.19
N SER A 227 -24.69 20.92 4.19
CA SER A 227 -23.87 22.13 4.11
C SER A 227 -22.91 22.11 5.31
N TRP A 228 -21.73 22.64 5.16
CA TRP A 228 -20.71 22.63 6.21
C TRP A 228 -20.58 24.02 6.83
N GLU A 229 -20.55 24.05 8.15
CA GLU A 229 -20.27 25.25 8.94
C GLU A 229 -18.99 25.05 9.75
N LEU A 230 -18.16 26.11 9.79
CA LEU A 230 -16.97 26.20 10.61
C LEU A 230 -17.26 27.22 11.72
N ALA A 231 -16.76 26.98 12.91
CA ALA A 231 -16.99 27.88 14.05
C ALA A 231 -15.75 27.99 14.92
N ASP A 232 -15.63 29.13 15.61
CA ASP A 232 -14.72 29.30 16.73
C ASP A 232 -15.47 29.29 18.07
N ASP A 233 -14.76 29.52 19.19
CA ASP A 233 -15.34 29.62 20.51
C ASP A 233 -15.83 31.05 20.84
N ASP A 234 -15.50 32.06 20.00
CA ASP A 234 -15.78 33.48 20.19
C ASP A 234 -17.02 33.97 19.45
N GLY A 235 -17.70 33.08 18.70
CA GLY A 235 -18.96 33.36 18.03
C GLY A 235 -18.83 33.64 16.52
N LEU A 236 -17.68 33.40 15.93
CA LEU A 236 -17.53 33.37 14.48
C LEU A 236 -18.17 32.08 13.93
N VAL A 237 -19.01 32.26 12.91
CA VAL A 237 -19.60 31.16 12.14
C VAL A 237 -19.36 31.40 10.67
N ILE A 238 -18.67 30.49 10.01
CA ILE A 238 -18.40 30.51 8.57
C ILE A 238 -19.24 29.45 7.90
N ARG A 239 -20.21 29.86 7.08
CA ARG A 239 -20.96 28.96 6.21
C ARG A 239 -20.12 28.62 5.00
N PHE A 240 -19.45 27.48 5.06
CA PHE A 240 -18.60 27.00 3.95
C PHE A 240 -19.44 26.48 2.78
N GLY A 241 -20.62 25.92 3.04
CA GLY A 241 -21.49 25.36 2.03
C GLY A 241 -21.21 23.90 1.71
N SER A 242 -21.28 23.53 0.43
CA SER A 242 -21.05 22.16 -0.03
C SER A 242 -19.60 21.73 0.13
N ALA A 243 -19.39 20.42 0.32
CA ALA A 243 -18.06 19.84 0.32
C ALA A 243 -17.37 20.02 -1.04
N PRO A 244 -16.03 20.01 -1.07
CA PRO A 244 -15.25 20.12 -2.31
C PRO A 244 -15.69 19.10 -3.37
N GLY A 245 -16.00 19.59 -4.59
CA GLY A 245 -16.46 18.75 -5.69
C GLY A 245 -17.96 18.43 -5.68
N SER A 246 -18.71 18.94 -4.67
CA SER A 246 -20.15 18.78 -4.54
C SER A 246 -20.88 20.13 -4.54
N GLU A 247 -20.23 21.19 -5.05
CA GLU A 247 -20.76 22.54 -5.06
C GLU A 247 -22.07 22.62 -5.85
N ARG A 248 -23.01 23.41 -5.35
CA ARG A 248 -24.33 23.64 -5.97
C ARG A 248 -24.21 24.58 -7.16
N ALA A 249 -25.18 24.53 -8.04
CA ALA A 249 -25.26 25.47 -9.14
C ALA A 249 -25.31 26.93 -8.61
N GLY A 250 -24.34 27.75 -8.99
CA GLY A 250 -24.17 29.11 -8.53
C GLY A 250 -23.37 29.29 -7.24
N GLU A 251 -23.01 28.22 -6.58
CA GLU A 251 -22.12 28.25 -5.41
C GLU A 251 -20.66 28.45 -5.87
N PRO A 252 -19.87 29.34 -5.20
CA PRO A 252 -18.48 29.53 -5.52
C PRO A 252 -17.66 28.26 -5.38
N THR A 253 -16.63 28.11 -6.23
CA THR A 253 -15.68 26.99 -6.09
C THR A 253 -14.89 27.09 -4.79
N VAL A 254 -14.31 25.98 -4.33
CA VAL A 254 -13.44 25.96 -3.15
C VAL A 254 -12.34 27.00 -3.21
N ALA A 255 -11.70 27.16 -4.38
CA ALA A 255 -10.62 28.14 -4.56
C ALA A 255 -11.11 29.59 -4.34
N MET A 256 -12.31 29.92 -4.82
CA MET A 256 -12.94 31.24 -4.62
C MET A 256 -13.33 31.45 -3.15
N LYS A 257 -13.90 30.42 -2.50
CA LYS A 257 -14.23 30.47 -1.07
C LYS A 257 -13.01 30.72 -0.20
N LEU A 258 -11.90 30.01 -0.47
CA LEU A 258 -10.65 30.19 0.27
C LEU A 258 -10.01 31.57 0.02
N ALA A 259 -10.03 32.05 -1.22
CA ALA A 259 -9.53 33.38 -1.52
C ALA A 259 -10.33 34.47 -0.78
N ARG A 260 -11.68 34.38 -0.81
CA ARG A 260 -12.56 35.29 -0.06
C ARG A 260 -12.33 35.21 1.45
N LEU A 261 -12.16 34.00 1.97
CA LEU A 261 -11.91 33.80 3.39
C LEU A 261 -10.60 34.44 3.84
N ARG A 262 -9.52 34.32 3.04
CA ARG A 262 -8.22 34.95 3.34
C ARG A 262 -8.32 36.47 3.34
N ASN A 263 -8.99 37.05 2.35
CA ASN A 263 -9.19 38.52 2.27
C ASN A 263 -9.98 39.00 3.50
N LEU A 264 -11.07 38.32 3.86
CA LEU A 264 -11.86 38.67 5.04
C LEU A 264 -11.09 38.49 6.36
N ALA A 265 -10.18 37.51 6.42
CA ALA A 265 -9.32 37.29 7.59
C ALA A 265 -8.35 38.45 7.82
N GLU A 266 -7.83 39.11 6.76
CA GLU A 266 -6.99 40.30 6.86
C GLU A 266 -7.77 41.52 7.41
N GLU A 267 -9.07 41.61 7.13
CA GLU A 267 -9.97 42.67 7.62
C GLU A 267 -10.48 42.44 9.06
N GLY A 268 -10.34 41.22 9.57
CA GLY A 268 -10.82 40.79 10.89
C GLY A 268 -12.23 40.17 10.81
N LEU A 269 -12.28 38.85 10.90
CA LEU A 269 -13.52 38.07 10.85
C LEU A 269 -14.29 38.18 12.16
N GLN A 270 -15.59 38.52 12.08
CA GLN A 270 -16.51 38.50 13.22
C GLN A 270 -17.94 38.14 12.78
N GLY A 271 -18.68 37.48 13.67
CA GLY A 271 -20.07 37.14 13.45
C GLY A 271 -20.27 36.03 12.42
N THR A 272 -21.18 36.22 11.46
CA THR A 272 -21.48 35.18 10.46
C THR A 272 -20.97 35.61 9.09
N VAL A 273 -20.18 34.75 8.49
CA VAL A 273 -19.65 34.90 7.12
C VAL A 273 -20.27 33.81 6.24
N ASP A 274 -20.84 34.20 5.11
CA ASP A 274 -21.43 33.26 4.14
C ASP A 274 -20.57 33.18 2.89
N LEU A 275 -19.93 32.01 2.66
CA LEU A 275 -19.09 31.75 1.48
C LEU A 275 -19.88 31.09 0.33
N THR A 276 -21.18 30.84 0.54
CA THR A 276 -22.04 30.20 -0.48
C THR A 276 -22.68 31.20 -1.45
N GLU A 277 -22.65 32.48 -1.09
CA GLU A 277 -23.19 33.53 -1.94
C GLU A 277 -22.38 33.68 -3.22
N PRO A 278 -23.05 33.81 -4.38
CA PRO A 278 -22.38 34.06 -5.64
C PRO A 278 -21.47 35.28 -5.54
N VAL A 279 -20.29 35.19 -6.14
CA VAL A 279 -19.39 36.35 -6.23
C VAL A 279 -19.95 37.29 -7.28
N ASP A 280 -20.26 38.51 -6.89
CA ASP A 280 -20.60 39.54 -7.86
C ASP A 280 -19.37 39.83 -8.75
N ASP A 281 -19.55 39.81 -10.07
CA ASP A 281 -18.47 40.07 -11.05
C ASP A 281 -17.79 41.47 -10.88
N GLN A 282 -18.27 42.27 -9.95
CA GLN A 282 -17.74 43.59 -9.62
C GLN A 282 -16.89 43.65 -8.35
N ASP A 283 -16.71 42.50 -7.64
CA ASP A 283 -15.85 42.47 -6.46
C ASP A 283 -14.37 42.27 -6.88
N PRO A 284 -13.52 43.32 -6.72
CA PRO A 284 -12.10 43.22 -7.11
C PRO A 284 -11.31 42.16 -6.28
N ALA A 285 -11.86 41.71 -5.19
CA ALA A 285 -11.28 40.64 -4.35
C ALA A 285 -11.49 39.24 -4.95
N ALA A 286 -12.32 39.07 -5.97
CA ALA A 286 -12.70 37.80 -6.55
C ALA A 286 -11.77 37.27 -7.66
N ILE A 287 -10.81 38.06 -8.11
CA ILE A 287 -9.90 37.67 -9.20
C ILE A 287 -8.63 37.08 -8.61
N PRO A 288 -8.37 35.78 -8.76
CA PRO A 288 -7.08 35.20 -8.36
C PRO A 288 -5.98 35.87 -9.20
N ALA A 289 -5.00 36.49 -8.52
CA ALA A 289 -3.82 37.06 -9.18
C ALA A 289 -3.04 35.93 -9.88
N GLY A 290 -3.24 35.86 -11.22
CA GLY A 290 -2.32 35.22 -12.16
C GLY A 290 -2.08 33.75 -12.00
N ALA A 291 -2.73 32.94 -12.84
CA ALA A 291 -2.11 31.74 -13.36
C ALA A 291 -1.39 32.09 -14.67
N PRO A 292 -0.10 31.74 -14.84
CA PRO A 292 0.55 31.76 -16.13
C PRO A 292 0.09 30.61 -17.02
#